data_cacd197699ce67b3c7e85a71e2901bc2
#
_entry.id   cacd197699ce67b3c7e85a71e2901bc2
#
_cell.length_a   1.000
_cell.length_b   1.000
_cell.length_c   1.000
_cell.angle_alpha   90.00
_cell.angle_beta   90.00
_cell.angle_gamma   90.00
#
_symmetry.space_group_name_H-M   'P 1'
#
loop_
_entity.id
_entity.type
_entity.pdbx_description
1 polymer ?
#
loop_
_entity_poly.entity_id
_entity_poly.type
_entity_poly.pdbx_seq_one_letter_code
_entity_poly.pdbx_strand_id
1 'polypeptide(L)'
;MVRVDFRHAFVFAWAGCLLISGCSSEVAEPALGKVMGTVTVDGQPGANLLIQFEPQSMATGTAAAEVGALSTATTDAGGAYILNYKGEPSGAVVGQHLVRVTSAAGGGPAGGESAVAQIFIPPRFNSQSTLKKDVTAGDNVIDLEITTK
;
A
#
# COMPACT_ATOMS: atom_id res chain seq x y z
N MET A 1 78.54 27.02 -22.19
CA MET A 1 77.35 27.86 -22.37
C MET A 1 76.34 27.03 -23.15
N VAL A 2 75.52 26.25 -22.45
CA VAL A 2 74.57 25.29 -23.02
C VAL A 2 73.17 25.87 -22.83
N ARG A 3 72.54 26.23 -23.94
CA ARG A 3 71.14 26.62 -23.94
C ARG A 3 70.29 25.34 -23.94
N VAL A 4 69.53 25.15 -22.92
CA VAL A 4 68.49 24.11 -22.86
C VAL A 4 67.21 24.73 -23.41
N ASP A 5 66.77 24.28 -24.58
CA ASP A 5 65.50 24.62 -25.20
C ASP A 5 64.36 23.93 -24.43
N PHE A 6 63.57 24.70 -23.72
CA PHE A 6 62.43 24.27 -22.97
C PHE A 6 61.13 24.35 -23.85
N ARG A 7 61.11 23.52 -24.85
CA ARG A 7 59.97 23.37 -25.75
C ARG A 7 59.71 21.87 -25.91
N HIS A 8 58.60 21.40 -25.45
CA HIS A 8 57.97 20.10 -25.60
C HIS A 8 57.68 19.36 -24.26
N ALA A 9 56.87 19.97 -23.43
CA ALA A 9 56.19 19.23 -22.38
C ALA A 9 54.74 19.75 -22.25
N PHE A 10 54.01 19.69 -23.36
CA PHE A 10 52.55 19.81 -23.33
C PHE A 10 51.96 18.61 -24.04
N VAL A 11 51.94 17.50 -23.35
CA VAL A 11 51.30 16.29 -23.85
C VAL A 11 50.44 15.69 -22.73
N PHE A 12 49.13 15.79 -22.97
CA PHE A 12 48.10 14.86 -22.50
C PHE A 12 47.88 14.66 -21.01
N ALA A 13 47.15 15.58 -20.38
CA ALA A 13 46.23 15.26 -19.30
C ALA A 13 44.80 15.30 -19.83
N TRP A 14 44.43 14.36 -20.67
CA TRP A 14 43.02 14.12 -21.01
C TRP A 14 42.44 13.21 -19.96
N ALA A 15 41.99 13.83 -18.87
CA ALA A 15 41.20 13.15 -17.83
C ALA A 15 39.90 12.69 -18.46
N GLY A 16 39.76 11.38 -18.61
CA GLY A 16 38.53 10.72 -19.04
C GLY A 16 37.42 11.00 -18.03
N CYS A 17 36.48 11.84 -18.40
CA CYS A 17 35.23 12.05 -17.70
C CYS A 17 34.38 10.79 -17.91
N LEU A 18 34.46 9.81 -16.99
CA LEU A 18 33.55 8.68 -16.89
C LEU A 18 32.16 9.24 -16.57
N LEU A 19 31.33 9.42 -17.59
CA LEU A 19 29.89 9.61 -17.45
C LEU A 19 29.30 8.34 -16.84
N ILE A 20 29.17 8.32 -15.54
CA ILE A 20 28.36 7.31 -14.82
C ILE A 20 26.92 7.72 -15.12
N SER A 21 26.37 7.20 -16.22
CA SER A 21 24.92 7.19 -16.46
C SER A 21 24.30 6.25 -15.42
N GLY A 22 23.99 6.80 -14.26
CA GLY A 22 23.17 6.13 -13.27
C GLY A 22 21.78 5.96 -13.86
N CYS A 23 21.45 4.78 -14.37
CA CYS A 23 20.05 4.37 -14.55
C CYS A 23 19.43 4.30 -13.16
N SER A 24 18.87 5.38 -12.66
CA SER A 24 17.86 5.32 -11.63
C SER A 24 16.60 4.75 -12.30
N SER A 25 16.34 3.47 -12.09
CA SER A 25 15.04 2.89 -12.36
C SER A 25 14.07 3.54 -11.38
N GLU A 26 13.45 4.64 -11.78
CA GLU A 26 12.31 5.18 -11.06
C GLU A 26 11.22 4.11 -11.16
N VAL A 27 11.01 3.41 -10.05
CA VAL A 27 9.86 2.51 -9.92
C VAL A 27 8.64 3.44 -9.94
N ALA A 28 7.89 3.44 -11.03
CA ALA A 28 6.70 4.25 -11.17
C ALA A 28 5.74 3.92 -10.02
N GLU A 29 5.36 4.92 -9.23
CA GLU A 29 4.35 4.71 -8.19
C GLU A 29 3.01 4.31 -8.84
N PRO A 30 2.31 3.33 -8.28
CA PRO A 30 1.03 2.89 -8.83
C PRO A 30 -0.02 4.00 -8.71
N ALA A 31 -0.92 4.07 -9.68
CA ALA A 31 -2.08 4.94 -9.58
C ALA A 31 -2.96 4.52 -8.39
N LEU A 32 -3.35 5.47 -7.55
CA LEU A 32 -4.17 5.25 -6.38
C LEU A 32 -5.59 5.79 -6.57
N GLY A 33 -6.57 5.09 -6.01
CA GLY A 33 -7.94 5.56 -5.80
C GLY A 33 -8.19 5.71 -4.30
N LYS A 34 -8.73 6.85 -3.89
CA LYS A 34 -9.13 7.06 -2.50
C LYS A 34 -10.29 6.11 -2.19
N VAL A 35 -10.20 5.38 -1.08
CA VAL A 35 -11.23 4.41 -0.69
C VAL A 35 -11.70 4.70 0.73
N MET A 36 -13.01 4.86 0.89
CA MET A 36 -13.69 4.99 2.16
C MET A 36 -14.98 4.17 2.13
N GLY A 37 -15.54 3.89 3.29
CA GLY A 37 -16.81 3.17 3.40
C GLY A 37 -17.12 2.81 4.83
N THR A 38 -18.12 1.94 4.99
CA THR A 38 -18.57 1.43 6.27
C THR A 38 -18.52 -0.10 6.30
N VAL A 39 -18.29 -0.66 7.47
CA VAL A 39 -18.41 -2.10 7.71
C VAL A 39 -19.56 -2.35 8.67
N THR A 40 -20.45 -3.25 8.28
CA THR A 40 -21.50 -3.76 9.17
C THR A 40 -21.31 -5.24 9.43
N VAL A 41 -21.60 -5.67 10.65
CA VAL A 41 -21.61 -7.06 11.07
C VAL A 41 -23.01 -7.42 11.57
N ASP A 42 -23.67 -8.34 10.88
CA ASP A 42 -25.09 -8.69 11.12
C ASP A 42 -26.02 -7.47 11.22
N GLY A 43 -25.75 -6.45 10.38
CA GLY A 43 -26.52 -5.19 10.31
C GLY A 43 -26.18 -4.15 11.38
N GLN A 44 -25.20 -4.40 12.24
CA GLN A 44 -24.70 -3.44 13.23
C GLN A 44 -23.34 -2.88 12.81
N PRO A 45 -22.97 -1.66 13.22
CA PRO A 45 -21.64 -1.11 12.95
C PRO A 45 -20.52 -2.02 13.42
N GLY A 46 -19.61 -2.38 12.50
CA GLY A 46 -18.44 -3.21 12.80
C GLY A 46 -17.27 -2.37 13.29
N ALA A 47 -17.23 -2.06 14.58
CA ALA A 47 -16.17 -1.26 15.18
C ALA A 47 -14.88 -2.05 15.41
N ASN A 48 -13.74 -1.37 15.35
CA ASN A 48 -12.41 -1.93 15.64
C ASN A 48 -12.08 -3.18 14.80
N LEU A 49 -12.41 -3.14 13.52
CA LEU A 49 -12.08 -4.16 12.53
C LEU A 49 -10.91 -3.70 11.68
N LEU A 50 -9.95 -4.57 11.45
CA LEU A 50 -8.87 -4.36 10.49
C LEU A 50 -9.33 -4.81 9.11
N ILE A 51 -9.31 -3.91 8.16
CA ILE A 51 -9.61 -4.13 6.76
C ILE A 51 -8.31 -4.14 5.98
N GLN A 52 -8.17 -5.08 5.06
CA GLN A 52 -7.02 -5.24 4.20
C GLN A 52 -7.48 -5.38 2.76
N PHE A 53 -6.97 -4.53 1.87
CA PHE A 53 -7.16 -4.60 0.43
C PHE A 53 -5.85 -5.08 -0.20
N GLU A 54 -5.83 -6.32 -0.64
CA GLU A 54 -4.70 -6.98 -1.28
C GLU A 54 -4.88 -6.91 -2.79
N PRO A 55 -4.06 -6.12 -3.51
CA PRO A 55 -4.18 -6.02 -4.96
C PRO A 55 -3.90 -7.35 -5.62
N GLN A 56 -4.78 -7.78 -6.54
CA GLN A 56 -4.67 -9.10 -7.20
C GLN A 56 -3.93 -9.06 -8.52
N SER A 57 -4.09 -7.98 -9.26
CA SER A 57 -3.35 -7.72 -10.49
C SER A 57 -3.52 -6.26 -10.88
N MET A 58 -2.51 -5.67 -11.47
CA MET A 58 -2.70 -4.42 -12.21
C MET A 58 -3.36 -4.71 -13.56
N ALA A 59 -4.20 -3.79 -14.02
CA ALA A 59 -5.04 -3.97 -15.21
C ALA A 59 -4.27 -4.17 -16.53
N THR A 60 -2.93 -4.12 -16.55
CA THR A 60 -2.12 -4.28 -17.76
C THR A 60 -0.76 -4.88 -17.42
N GLY A 61 -0.62 -6.19 -17.68
CA GLY A 61 0.61 -6.81 -18.17
C GLY A 61 1.91 -6.68 -17.37
N THR A 62 1.88 -6.22 -16.16
CA THR A 62 3.08 -5.94 -15.37
C THR A 62 3.42 -7.09 -14.42
N ALA A 63 4.71 -7.38 -14.28
CA ALA A 63 5.22 -8.48 -13.46
C ALA A 63 4.76 -8.37 -12.00
N ALA A 64 4.67 -9.50 -11.30
CA ALA A 64 4.21 -9.60 -9.90
C ALA A 64 4.91 -8.63 -8.91
N ALA A 65 6.06 -8.07 -9.27
CA ALA A 65 6.79 -7.08 -8.48
C ALA A 65 6.12 -5.69 -8.46
N GLU A 66 5.15 -5.43 -9.34
CA GLU A 66 4.49 -4.13 -9.50
C GLU A 66 3.03 -4.11 -9.02
N VAL A 67 2.58 -5.18 -8.37
CA VAL A 67 1.18 -5.30 -7.87
C VAL A 67 0.85 -4.29 -6.76
N GLY A 68 1.83 -3.51 -6.32
CA GLY A 68 1.61 -2.52 -5.27
C GLY A 68 1.54 -3.15 -3.86
N ALA A 69 1.60 -2.28 -2.87
CA ALA A 69 1.52 -2.70 -1.49
C ALA A 69 0.05 -2.90 -1.04
N LEU A 70 -0.12 -3.70 0.00
CA LEU A 70 -1.37 -3.86 0.73
C LEU A 70 -1.85 -2.51 1.29
N SER A 71 -3.13 -2.20 1.13
CA SER A 71 -3.76 -1.07 1.80
C SER A 71 -4.57 -1.55 3.00
N THR A 72 -4.53 -0.79 4.08
CA THR A 72 -5.17 -1.18 5.35
C THR A 72 -5.96 -0.04 5.96
N ALA A 73 -6.97 -0.39 6.76
CA ALA A 73 -7.69 0.54 7.60
C ALA A 73 -8.19 -0.16 8.87
N THR A 74 -8.45 0.63 9.91
CA THR A 74 -9.19 0.18 11.08
C THR A 74 -10.50 0.95 11.13
N THR A 75 -11.61 0.25 11.36
CA THR A 75 -12.91 0.91 11.52
C THR A 75 -13.01 1.66 12.84
N ASP A 76 -13.68 2.79 12.81
CA ASP A 76 -14.06 3.55 14.00
C ASP A 76 -15.27 2.93 14.71
N ALA A 77 -15.77 3.62 15.76
CA ALA A 77 -16.93 3.17 16.56
C ALA A 77 -18.23 3.08 15.72
N GLY A 78 -18.34 3.82 14.64
CA GLY A 78 -19.47 3.79 13.69
C GLY A 78 -19.30 2.76 12.56
N GLY A 79 -18.18 2.02 12.54
CA GLY A 79 -17.84 1.11 11.46
C GLY A 79 -17.24 1.81 10.23
N ALA A 80 -17.03 3.12 10.25
CA ALA A 80 -16.46 3.84 9.13
C ALA A 80 -14.95 3.63 9.00
N TYR A 81 -14.44 3.66 7.76
CA TYR A 81 -13.02 3.49 7.48
C TYR A 81 -12.53 4.32 6.29
N ILE A 82 -11.24 4.62 6.29
CA ILE A 82 -10.51 5.19 5.15
C ILE A 82 -9.23 4.37 4.97
N LEU A 83 -9.00 3.85 3.76
CA LEU A 83 -7.81 3.05 3.47
C LEU A 83 -6.53 3.90 3.47
N ASN A 84 -5.48 3.33 4.04
CA ASN A 84 -4.13 3.86 4.02
C ASN A 84 -3.25 2.97 3.13
N TYR A 85 -2.54 3.61 2.22
CA TYR A 85 -1.51 2.98 1.40
C TYR A 85 -0.14 3.41 1.93
N LYS A 86 0.72 2.46 2.27
CA LYS A 86 2.06 2.73 2.86
C LYS A 86 2.04 3.67 4.08
N GLY A 87 0.94 3.65 4.86
CA GLY A 87 0.81 4.47 6.06
C GLY A 87 0.17 5.86 5.86
N GLU A 88 -0.08 6.26 4.61
CA GLU A 88 -0.75 7.52 4.29
C GLU A 88 -2.22 7.29 3.87
N PRO A 89 -3.16 8.20 4.22
CA PRO A 89 -4.58 8.07 3.87
C PRO A 89 -4.81 8.36 2.39
N SER A 90 -4.16 7.60 1.54
CA SER A 90 -4.13 7.78 0.09
C SER A 90 -4.96 6.74 -0.67
N GLY A 91 -5.60 5.79 0.03
CA GLY A 91 -6.50 4.81 -0.56
C GLY A 91 -5.83 3.48 -0.91
N ALA A 92 -6.09 2.97 -2.11
CA ALA A 92 -5.54 1.72 -2.61
C ALA A 92 -5.15 1.83 -4.09
N VAL A 93 -4.33 0.91 -4.56
CA VAL A 93 -3.95 0.81 -5.97
C VAL A 93 -5.19 0.62 -6.84
N VAL A 94 -5.23 1.30 -7.99
CA VAL A 94 -6.33 1.11 -8.95
C VAL A 94 -6.29 -0.32 -9.51
N GLY A 95 -7.42 -1.02 -9.42
CA GLY A 95 -7.55 -2.40 -9.88
C GLY A 95 -8.37 -3.28 -8.95
N GLN A 96 -8.36 -4.58 -9.20
CA GLN A 96 -9.09 -5.56 -8.41
C GLN A 96 -8.31 -5.93 -7.14
N HIS A 97 -9.00 -5.98 -6.01
CA HIS A 97 -8.47 -6.34 -4.71
C HIS A 97 -9.21 -7.53 -4.10
N LEU A 98 -8.46 -8.40 -3.43
CA LEU A 98 -9.02 -9.33 -2.46
C LEU A 98 -9.14 -8.60 -1.11
N VAL A 99 -10.35 -8.56 -0.56
CA VAL A 99 -10.62 -7.87 0.70
C VAL A 99 -10.68 -8.87 1.85
N ARG A 100 -9.94 -8.58 2.91
CA ARG A 100 -9.98 -9.34 4.16
C ARG A 100 -10.41 -8.43 5.30
N VAL A 101 -11.22 -8.98 6.18
CA VAL A 101 -11.65 -8.30 7.40
C VAL A 101 -11.35 -9.18 8.59
N THR A 102 -10.68 -8.62 9.58
CA THR A 102 -10.37 -9.31 10.85
C THR A 102 -10.71 -8.41 12.02
N SER A 103 -10.93 -8.97 13.19
CA SER A 103 -10.95 -8.16 14.40
C SER A 103 -9.56 -7.57 14.61
N ALA A 104 -9.47 -6.24 14.80
CA ALA A 104 -8.19 -5.65 15.16
C ALA A 104 -7.75 -6.25 16.50
N ALA A 105 -6.61 -6.92 16.52
CA ALA A 105 -6.02 -7.34 17.78
C ALA A 105 -5.82 -6.08 18.62
N GLY A 106 -6.29 -6.07 19.86
CA GLY A 106 -6.16 -4.92 20.76
C GLY A 106 -4.71 -4.51 20.95
N GLY A 107 -4.20 -3.76 19.98
CA GLY A 107 -2.90 -3.11 19.98
C GLY A 107 -3.00 -1.76 20.65
N GLY A 108 -3.43 -1.74 21.91
CA GLY A 108 -3.07 -0.64 22.80
C GLY A 108 -1.63 -0.84 23.26
N PRO A 109 -0.86 0.24 23.52
CA PRO A 109 0.45 0.11 24.16
C PRO A 109 0.26 -0.69 25.45
N ALA A 110 1.14 -1.67 25.67
CA ALA A 110 1.09 -2.62 26.76
C ALA A 110 0.69 -1.94 28.08
N GLY A 111 -0.51 -2.26 28.62
CA GLY A 111 -0.92 -1.81 29.95
C GLY A 111 -2.34 -1.26 30.14
N GLY A 112 -3.19 -1.19 29.11
CA GLY A 112 -4.56 -0.69 29.27
C GLY A 112 -5.57 -1.83 29.09
N GLU A 113 -6.27 -2.24 30.15
CA GLU A 113 -7.46 -3.10 30.13
C GLU A 113 -8.65 -2.37 29.49
N SER A 114 -8.61 -2.21 28.20
CA SER A 114 -9.85 -2.02 27.44
C SER A 114 -10.04 -3.29 26.64
N ALA A 115 -10.70 -4.26 27.25
CA ALA A 115 -11.25 -5.41 26.57
C ALA A 115 -12.36 -4.92 25.61
N VAL A 116 -11.96 -4.36 24.48
CA VAL A 116 -12.90 -4.16 23.38
C VAL A 116 -13.33 -5.55 22.97
N ALA A 117 -14.62 -5.85 23.10
CA ALA A 117 -15.17 -7.15 22.73
C ALA A 117 -14.75 -7.47 21.30
N GLN A 118 -13.98 -8.53 21.13
CA GLN A 118 -13.53 -8.95 19.80
C GLN A 118 -14.75 -9.49 19.04
N ILE A 119 -15.06 -8.85 17.94
CA ILE A 119 -16.11 -9.31 17.04
C ILE A 119 -15.58 -10.56 16.30
N PHE A 120 -16.30 -11.67 16.37
CA PHE A 120 -15.96 -12.87 15.60
C PHE A 120 -16.20 -12.61 14.11
N ILE A 121 -15.15 -12.71 13.31
CA ILE A 121 -15.24 -12.62 11.85
C ILE A 121 -15.03 -14.01 11.25
N PRO A 122 -16.02 -14.57 10.54
CA PRO A 122 -15.91 -15.89 9.94
C PRO A 122 -14.74 -16.00 8.95
N PRO A 123 -14.09 -17.19 8.82
CA PRO A 123 -12.96 -17.40 7.90
C PRO A 123 -13.22 -16.97 6.46
N ARG A 124 -14.47 -17.04 5.99
CA ARG A 124 -14.87 -16.61 4.63
C ARG A 124 -14.69 -15.12 4.37
N PHE A 125 -14.46 -14.30 5.40
CA PHE A 125 -14.17 -12.88 5.27
C PHE A 125 -12.72 -12.53 5.64
N ASN A 126 -11.94 -13.49 6.14
CA ASN A 126 -10.53 -13.30 6.51
C ASN A 126 -9.59 -14.28 5.80
N SER A 127 -9.18 -15.37 6.42
CA SER A 127 -8.19 -16.31 5.88
C SER A 127 -8.64 -17.05 4.61
N GLN A 128 -9.93 -17.22 4.43
CA GLN A 128 -10.56 -17.86 3.27
C GLN A 128 -11.39 -16.86 2.45
N SER A 129 -11.05 -15.57 2.51
CA SER A 129 -11.83 -14.57 1.82
C SER A 129 -11.77 -14.78 0.30
N THR A 130 -12.93 -14.66 -0.32
CA THR A 130 -13.10 -14.57 -1.77
C THR A 130 -13.73 -13.24 -2.17
N LEU A 131 -13.84 -12.31 -1.21
CA LEU A 131 -14.45 -11.02 -1.41
C LEU A 131 -13.57 -10.14 -2.29
N LYS A 132 -14.03 -9.89 -3.51
CA LYS A 132 -13.33 -9.03 -4.47
C LYS A 132 -14.01 -7.68 -4.59
N LYS A 133 -13.20 -6.62 -4.64
CA LYS A 133 -13.66 -5.24 -4.90
C LYS A 133 -12.74 -4.59 -5.90
N ASP A 134 -13.31 -3.78 -6.77
CA ASP A 134 -12.56 -3.01 -7.74
C ASP A 134 -12.39 -1.57 -7.24
N VAL A 135 -11.16 -1.07 -7.31
CA VAL A 135 -10.81 0.32 -6.99
C VAL A 135 -10.55 1.06 -8.29
N THR A 136 -11.24 2.17 -8.48
CA THR A 136 -11.08 3.06 -9.64
C THR A 136 -10.31 4.32 -9.25
N ALA A 137 -9.78 5.03 -10.24
CA ALA A 137 -9.16 6.33 -9.99
C ALA A 137 -10.20 7.32 -9.42
N GLY A 138 -9.78 8.14 -8.47
CA GLY A 138 -10.66 9.08 -7.77
C GLY A 138 -11.27 8.51 -6.49
N ASP A 139 -12.45 9.02 -6.11
CA ASP A 139 -13.12 8.63 -4.86
C ASP A 139 -13.95 7.35 -5.06
N ASN A 140 -13.76 6.38 -4.18
CA ASN A 140 -14.51 5.12 -4.12
C ASN A 140 -15.18 5.00 -2.76
N VAL A 141 -16.48 4.71 -2.75
CA VAL A 141 -17.22 4.35 -1.53
C VAL A 141 -17.51 2.86 -1.60
N ILE A 142 -16.88 2.10 -0.70
CA ILE A 142 -16.98 0.64 -0.70
C ILE A 142 -17.46 0.18 0.68
N ASP A 143 -18.74 -0.16 0.77
CA ASP A 143 -19.31 -0.71 2.00
C ASP A 143 -19.15 -2.24 2.03
N LEU A 144 -18.92 -2.77 3.24
CA LEU A 144 -18.69 -4.18 3.49
C LEU A 144 -19.72 -4.72 4.49
N GLU A 145 -20.47 -5.73 4.07
CA GLU A 145 -21.44 -6.40 4.92
C GLU A 145 -20.90 -7.76 5.33
N ILE A 146 -20.76 -7.98 6.62
CA ILE A 146 -20.26 -9.22 7.22
C ILE A 146 -21.45 -9.92 7.88
N THR A 147 -21.64 -11.18 7.57
CA THR A 147 -22.62 -12.03 8.26
C THR A 147 -21.89 -13.11 9.04
N THR A 148 -22.25 -13.30 10.30
CA THR A 148 -21.58 -14.30 11.17
C THR A 148 -22.21 -15.67 11.09
N LYS A 149 -23.41 -15.80 10.50
CA LYS A 149 -24.16 -17.05 10.32
C LYS A 149 -23.84 -17.73 9.00
#